data_e1df8a1c18d16873f76ef39fef28b4f2
#
_entry.id   e1df8a1c18d16873f76ef39fef28b4f2
#
_cell.length_a   1.000
_cell.length_b   1.000
_cell.length_c   1.000
_cell.angle_alpha   90.00
_cell.angle_beta   90.00
_cell.angle_gamma   90.00
#
_symmetry.space_group_name_H-M   'P 1'
#
loop_
_entity.id
_entity.type
_entity.pdbx_description
1 polymer ?
#
loop_
_entity_poly.entity_id
_entity_poly.type
_entity_poly.pdbx_seq_one_letter_code
_entity_poly.pdbx_strand_id
1 'polypeptide(L)'
;MAGALKTGFALAIFASGLSCAAATDVTLELRDGSGRPIPDAVVFAEPVAGAAPVVKPNTRALIDQVNKEFVPHVSIVQAGTSVFFPNSDNIRHSIYSFSPAKVFTTKLYSGREAAPITFDQTGLVVLGCNIHDSMVAWVFIVDTPWFAKSGADGIGTLQGLPSGEYKITAAAPALNLPPQVLNLHVDGSAPMHSTISMGAGQ
;
A
#
# COMPACT_ATOMS: atom_id res chain seq x y z
N MET A 1 -17.17 -1.85 78.65
CA MET A 1 -17.89 -1.50 77.41
C MET A 1 -16.86 -1.07 76.37
N ALA A 2 -16.55 -1.96 75.41
CA ALA A 2 -15.57 -1.71 74.39
C ALA A 2 -16.31 -1.60 73.04
N GLY A 3 -16.30 -0.41 72.46
CA GLY A 3 -16.89 -0.12 71.16
C GLY A 3 -15.92 -0.43 70.04
N ALA A 4 -16.26 -1.36 69.16
CA ALA A 4 -15.48 -1.73 68.00
C ALA A 4 -15.80 -0.75 66.84
N LEU A 5 -14.81 -0.01 66.39
CA LEU A 5 -14.84 0.87 65.24
C LEU A 5 -14.63 0.01 63.97
N LYS A 6 -15.67 -0.12 63.11
CA LYS A 6 -15.60 -0.79 61.82
C LYS A 6 -15.14 0.21 60.78
N THR A 7 -13.89 0.13 60.34
CA THR A 7 -13.36 0.84 59.18
C THR A 7 -13.76 0.11 57.90
N GLY A 8 -14.70 0.67 57.15
CA GLY A 8 -15.09 0.18 55.83
C GLY A 8 -14.05 0.64 54.77
N PHE A 9 -13.40 -0.29 54.14
CA PHE A 9 -12.48 -0.04 53.03
C PHE A 9 -13.29 0.00 51.72
N ALA A 10 -13.45 1.17 51.16
CA ALA A 10 -14.10 1.33 49.85
C ALA A 10 -13.12 0.98 48.74
N LEU A 11 -13.34 -0.12 48.03
CA LEU A 11 -12.60 -0.52 46.85
C LEU A 11 -13.05 0.30 45.65
N ALA A 12 -12.27 1.30 45.21
CA ALA A 12 -12.53 2.07 44.00
C ALA A 12 -12.11 1.21 42.80
N ILE A 13 -13.09 0.71 42.04
CA ILE A 13 -12.86 0.01 40.75
C ILE A 13 -12.62 1.09 39.71
N PHE A 14 -11.35 1.25 39.31
CA PHE A 14 -10.99 2.03 38.12
C PHE A 14 -11.38 1.21 36.87
N ALA A 15 -12.50 1.53 36.25
CA ALA A 15 -12.84 1.04 34.93
C ALA A 15 -11.94 1.73 33.90
N SER A 16 -10.85 1.07 33.51
CA SER A 16 -10.05 1.49 32.36
C SER A 16 -10.88 1.27 31.10
N GLY A 17 -11.56 2.33 30.65
CA GLY A 17 -12.25 2.31 29.36
C GLY A 17 -11.22 2.11 28.24
N LEU A 18 -11.24 0.95 27.57
CA LEU A 18 -10.57 0.81 26.28
C LEU A 18 -11.25 1.77 25.32
N SER A 19 -10.60 2.92 25.04
CA SER A 19 -11.00 3.77 23.94
C SER A 19 -10.71 3.01 22.66
N CYS A 20 -11.73 2.44 22.04
CA CYS A 20 -11.64 1.90 20.69
C CYS A 20 -11.35 3.09 19.76
N ALA A 21 -10.13 3.21 19.27
CA ALA A 21 -9.82 4.24 18.28
C ALA A 21 -10.75 4.04 17.08
N ALA A 22 -11.59 5.02 16.80
CA ALA A 22 -12.49 4.98 15.66
C ALA A 22 -11.62 4.92 14.38
N ALA A 23 -11.93 4.00 13.51
CA ALA A 23 -11.25 3.83 12.23
C ALA A 23 -12.07 4.50 11.12
N THR A 24 -11.40 5.21 10.23
CA THR A 24 -12.03 6.04 9.21
C THR A 24 -11.49 5.68 7.83
N ASP A 25 -12.36 5.69 6.83
CA ASP A 25 -11.96 5.60 5.44
C ASP A 25 -11.57 6.97 4.90
N VAL A 26 -10.43 7.02 4.20
CA VAL A 26 -9.94 8.23 3.54
C VAL A 26 -9.96 8.02 2.03
N THR A 27 -10.83 8.73 1.35
CA THR A 27 -10.95 8.71 -0.11
C THR A 27 -10.11 9.82 -0.72
N LEU A 28 -9.25 9.46 -1.65
CA LEU A 28 -8.31 10.36 -2.33
C LEU A 28 -8.63 10.41 -3.82
N GLU A 29 -8.87 11.61 -4.33
CA GLU A 29 -9.00 11.85 -5.77
C GLU A 29 -7.64 12.27 -6.33
N LEU A 30 -7.11 11.49 -7.27
CA LEU A 30 -5.83 11.75 -7.92
C LEU A 30 -6.08 12.36 -9.29
N ARG A 31 -5.63 13.59 -9.46
CA ARG A 31 -5.84 14.39 -10.67
C ARG A 31 -4.51 14.87 -11.25
N ASP A 32 -4.42 14.94 -12.58
CA ASP A 32 -3.29 15.61 -13.24
C ASP A 32 -3.42 17.13 -13.18
N GLY A 33 -2.41 17.86 -13.67
CA GLY A 33 -2.40 19.33 -13.68
C GLY A 33 -3.53 19.97 -14.51
N SER A 34 -4.26 19.20 -15.32
CA SER A 34 -5.46 19.63 -16.06
C SER A 34 -6.77 19.20 -15.38
N GLY A 35 -6.71 18.56 -14.23
CA GLY A 35 -7.88 18.07 -13.48
C GLY A 35 -8.42 16.72 -13.95
N ARG A 36 -7.76 16.04 -14.89
CA ARG A 36 -8.17 14.71 -15.37
C ARG A 36 -7.82 13.63 -14.33
N PRO A 37 -8.67 12.60 -14.16
CA PRO A 37 -8.38 11.49 -13.26
C PRO A 37 -7.10 10.75 -13.69
N ILE A 38 -6.32 10.30 -12.71
CA ILE A 38 -5.13 9.47 -12.93
C ILE A 38 -5.46 8.05 -12.49
N PRO A 39 -5.67 7.11 -13.43
CA PRO A 39 -5.82 5.70 -13.12
C PRO A 39 -4.47 5.07 -12.74
N ASP A 40 -4.53 3.94 -12.03
CA ASP A 40 -3.35 3.14 -11.62
C ASP A 40 -2.29 3.91 -10.83
N ALA A 41 -2.62 5.08 -10.28
CA ALA A 41 -1.77 5.72 -9.29
C ALA A 41 -1.89 4.98 -7.95
N VAL A 42 -0.81 4.91 -7.19
CA VAL A 42 -0.79 4.33 -5.85
C VAL A 42 -0.85 5.41 -4.79
N VAL A 43 -1.56 5.14 -3.71
CA VAL A 43 -1.59 5.97 -2.49
C VAL A 43 -1.36 5.09 -1.28
N PHE A 44 -0.63 5.60 -0.29
CA PHE A 44 -0.44 4.92 0.98
C PHE A 44 -0.24 5.90 2.12
N ALA A 45 -0.64 5.49 3.33
CA ALA A 45 -0.55 6.28 4.55
C ALA A 45 0.49 5.69 5.50
N GLU A 46 1.42 6.52 5.95
CA GLU A 46 2.40 6.21 6.98
C GLU A 46 2.08 7.04 8.23
N PRO A 47 1.93 6.44 9.43
CA PRO A 47 1.71 7.21 10.64
C PRO A 47 2.95 8.06 10.95
N VAL A 48 2.74 9.32 11.33
CA VAL A 48 3.84 10.24 11.71
C VAL A 48 4.46 9.81 13.04
N ALA A 49 3.68 9.19 13.92
CA ALA A 49 4.15 8.65 15.20
C ALA A 49 3.65 7.22 15.39
N GLY A 50 4.49 6.38 16.01
CA GLY A 50 4.19 4.96 16.19
C GLY A 50 4.58 4.12 14.97
N ALA A 51 4.32 2.83 15.05
CA ALA A 51 4.57 1.88 13.96
C ALA A 51 3.24 1.47 13.31
N ALA A 52 3.23 1.33 11.99
CA ALA A 52 2.12 0.69 11.31
C ALA A 52 2.01 -0.79 11.69
N PRO A 53 0.80 -1.37 11.66
CA PRO A 53 0.62 -2.81 11.92
C PRO A 53 1.44 -3.67 10.95
N VAL A 54 2.09 -4.69 11.49
CA VAL A 54 2.90 -5.63 10.70
C VAL A 54 2.00 -6.49 9.82
N VAL A 55 2.49 -6.85 8.64
CA VAL A 55 1.86 -7.77 7.69
C VAL A 55 1.47 -9.08 8.35
N LYS A 56 0.29 -9.57 8.00
CA LYS A 56 -0.11 -10.95 8.31
C LYS A 56 0.80 -11.92 7.55
N PRO A 57 1.28 -13.00 8.19
CA PRO A 57 2.03 -14.06 7.48
C PRO A 57 1.25 -14.58 6.27
N ASN A 58 1.95 -14.95 5.20
CA ASN A 58 1.40 -15.53 3.97
C ASN A 58 0.56 -14.58 3.08
N THR A 59 0.77 -13.28 3.14
CA THR A 59 0.20 -12.36 2.16
C THR A 59 0.75 -12.70 0.76
N ARG A 60 -0.16 -12.76 -0.23
CA ARG A 60 0.15 -13.13 -1.61
C ARG A 60 -0.34 -12.06 -2.57
N ALA A 61 0.44 -11.83 -3.62
CA ALA A 61 0.02 -11.02 -4.77
C ALA A 61 0.36 -11.77 -6.06
N LEU A 62 -0.26 -11.38 -7.15
CA LEU A 62 -0.10 -12.01 -8.45
C LEU A 62 0.11 -10.93 -9.51
N ILE A 63 1.14 -11.11 -10.33
CA ILE A 63 1.42 -10.28 -11.51
C ILE A 63 1.60 -11.25 -12.68
N ASP A 64 0.58 -11.35 -13.51
CA ASP A 64 0.56 -12.26 -14.66
C ASP A 64 1.28 -11.67 -15.86
N GLN A 65 1.61 -12.49 -16.83
CA GLN A 65 2.20 -12.13 -18.11
C GLN A 65 1.20 -12.52 -19.21
N VAL A 66 0.56 -11.51 -19.77
CA VAL A 66 -0.55 -11.66 -20.75
C VAL A 66 -0.30 -10.72 -21.92
N ASN A 67 -0.34 -11.24 -23.15
CA ASN A 67 -0.14 -10.46 -24.37
C ASN A 67 1.18 -9.62 -24.37
N LYS A 68 2.24 -10.15 -23.78
CA LYS A 68 3.55 -9.47 -23.61
C LYS A 68 3.47 -8.23 -22.73
N GLU A 69 2.62 -8.26 -21.70
CA GLU A 69 2.48 -7.24 -20.69
C GLU A 69 2.46 -7.87 -19.30
N PHE A 70 2.89 -7.14 -18.28
CA PHE A 70 2.64 -7.49 -16.88
C PHE A 70 1.27 -6.98 -16.47
N VAL A 71 0.44 -7.86 -15.88
CA VAL A 71 -0.93 -7.54 -15.45
C VAL A 71 -1.11 -7.92 -13.98
N PRO A 72 -1.39 -6.94 -13.09
CA PRO A 72 -1.52 -5.50 -13.34
C PRO A 72 -0.18 -4.82 -13.63
N HIS A 73 -0.23 -3.71 -14.38
CA HIS A 73 0.93 -2.90 -14.74
C HIS A 73 1.54 -2.15 -13.54
N VAL A 74 0.70 -1.75 -12.59
CA VAL A 74 1.10 -1.15 -11.32
C VAL A 74 0.50 -1.96 -10.17
N SER A 75 1.35 -2.34 -9.23
CA SER A 75 0.98 -3.06 -8.02
C SER A 75 1.47 -2.32 -6.78
N ILE A 76 0.77 -2.50 -5.67
CA ILE A 76 1.23 -2.08 -4.35
C ILE A 76 1.05 -3.24 -3.38
N VAL A 77 2.07 -3.54 -2.60
CA VAL A 77 2.09 -4.65 -1.65
C VAL A 77 2.78 -4.21 -0.36
N GLN A 78 2.41 -4.84 0.72
CA GLN A 78 3.13 -4.63 1.99
C GLN A 78 4.41 -5.46 2.02
N ALA A 79 5.47 -4.97 2.67
CA ALA A 79 6.72 -5.69 2.85
C ALA A 79 6.49 -7.08 3.48
N GLY A 80 7.15 -8.09 2.96
CA GLY A 80 6.94 -9.51 3.33
C GLY A 80 5.94 -10.24 2.45
N THR A 81 5.28 -9.59 1.48
CA THR A 81 4.37 -10.23 0.54
C THR A 81 5.12 -11.13 -0.45
N SER A 82 4.62 -12.34 -0.66
CA SER A 82 5.08 -13.24 -1.73
C SER A 82 4.34 -12.95 -3.02
N VAL A 83 5.07 -12.51 -4.05
CA VAL A 83 4.50 -12.20 -5.37
C VAL A 83 4.72 -13.38 -6.31
N PHE A 84 3.66 -13.84 -6.93
CA PHE A 84 3.62 -14.90 -7.92
C PHE A 84 3.60 -14.29 -9.32
N PHE A 85 4.31 -14.91 -10.25
CA PHE A 85 4.42 -14.47 -11.63
C PHE A 85 4.00 -15.58 -12.60
N PRO A 86 2.70 -15.88 -12.73
CA PRO A 86 2.25 -16.81 -13.76
C PRO A 86 2.59 -16.26 -15.16
N ASN A 87 2.68 -17.16 -16.14
CA ASN A 87 2.85 -16.80 -17.54
C ASN A 87 1.69 -17.41 -18.34
N SER A 88 0.67 -16.60 -18.59
CA SER A 88 -0.51 -16.94 -19.37
C SER A 88 -0.31 -16.75 -20.88
N ASP A 89 0.86 -16.25 -21.30
CA ASP A 89 1.23 -16.19 -22.70
C ASP A 89 1.62 -17.57 -23.26
N ASN A 90 1.54 -17.72 -24.57
CA ASN A 90 2.01 -18.91 -25.30
C ASN A 90 3.53 -18.88 -25.61
N ILE A 91 4.25 -17.89 -25.13
CA ILE A 91 5.68 -17.69 -25.31
C ILE A 91 6.39 -17.62 -23.97
N ARG A 92 7.71 -17.87 -23.97
CA ARG A 92 8.51 -17.80 -22.75
C ARG A 92 8.90 -16.37 -22.41
N HIS A 93 8.88 -16.06 -21.10
CA HIS A 93 9.38 -14.81 -20.55
C HIS A 93 10.43 -15.06 -19.45
N SER A 94 11.21 -14.03 -19.17
CA SER A 94 12.18 -13.98 -18.07
C SER A 94 12.09 -12.62 -17.42
N ILE A 95 11.73 -12.60 -16.14
CA ILE A 95 11.49 -11.37 -15.38
C ILE A 95 12.75 -10.98 -14.65
N TYR A 96 13.07 -9.69 -14.63
CA TYR A 96 14.15 -9.15 -13.84
C TYR A 96 13.78 -7.85 -13.15
N SER A 97 14.53 -7.52 -12.11
CA SER A 97 14.58 -6.18 -11.52
C SER A 97 16.00 -5.89 -11.05
N PHE A 98 16.43 -4.65 -11.26
CA PHE A 98 17.66 -4.07 -10.72
C PHE A 98 17.38 -3.01 -9.65
N SER A 99 16.12 -2.82 -9.25
CA SER A 99 15.73 -1.86 -8.23
C SER A 99 16.34 -2.24 -6.87
N PRO A 100 16.87 -1.26 -6.09
CA PRO A 100 17.51 -1.54 -4.80
C PRO A 100 16.62 -2.30 -3.81
N ALA A 101 15.30 -2.04 -3.84
CA ALA A 101 14.33 -2.71 -2.98
C ALA A 101 14.19 -4.21 -3.29
N LYS A 102 14.44 -4.64 -4.54
CA LYS A 102 14.46 -6.07 -4.91
C LYS A 102 15.22 -6.31 -6.20
N VAL A 103 16.40 -6.90 -6.08
CA VAL A 103 17.20 -7.34 -7.23
C VAL A 103 16.96 -8.83 -7.46
N PHE A 104 16.53 -9.21 -8.65
CA PHE A 104 16.36 -10.60 -9.03
C PHE A 104 16.30 -10.79 -10.55
N THR A 105 16.47 -12.04 -10.99
CA THR A 105 16.14 -12.49 -12.34
C THR A 105 15.61 -13.92 -12.30
N THR A 106 14.62 -14.21 -13.13
CA THR A 106 14.11 -15.57 -13.33
C THR A 106 14.77 -16.23 -14.54
N LYS A 107 14.77 -17.56 -14.56
CA LYS A 107 15.04 -18.29 -15.80
C LYS A 107 13.89 -18.03 -16.79
N LEU A 108 14.16 -18.28 -18.07
CA LEU A 108 13.14 -18.24 -19.11
C LEU A 108 12.12 -19.38 -18.91
N TYR A 109 10.84 -19.06 -18.78
CA TYR A 109 9.77 -20.04 -18.54
C TYR A 109 8.50 -19.76 -19.33
N SER A 110 7.69 -20.79 -19.54
CA SER A 110 6.33 -20.70 -20.10
C SER A 110 5.44 -21.74 -19.43
N GLY A 111 4.14 -21.48 -19.37
CA GLY A 111 3.12 -22.44 -18.95
C GLY A 111 3.23 -22.94 -17.50
N ARG A 112 4.18 -22.45 -16.73
CA ARG A 112 4.38 -22.75 -15.31
C ARG A 112 4.70 -21.48 -14.55
N GLU A 113 4.17 -21.41 -13.35
CA GLU A 113 4.47 -20.37 -12.39
C GLU A 113 5.93 -20.46 -11.96
N ALA A 114 6.66 -19.36 -12.01
CA ALA A 114 7.97 -19.29 -11.35
C ALA A 114 7.77 -19.40 -9.83
N ALA A 115 8.82 -19.81 -9.11
CA ALA A 115 8.78 -19.76 -7.66
C ALA A 115 8.43 -18.33 -7.19
N PRO A 116 7.58 -18.15 -6.17
CA PRO A 116 7.21 -16.83 -5.69
C PRO A 116 8.43 -16.07 -5.18
N ILE A 117 8.41 -14.76 -5.38
CA ILE A 117 9.46 -13.87 -4.92
C ILE A 117 8.92 -13.03 -3.76
N THR A 118 9.57 -13.09 -2.60
CA THR A 118 9.18 -12.28 -1.45
C THR A 118 9.75 -10.87 -1.60
N PHE A 119 8.89 -9.87 -1.49
CA PHE A 119 9.22 -8.46 -1.54
C PHE A 119 9.31 -7.93 -0.09
N ASP A 120 10.52 -7.88 0.46
CA ASP A 120 10.80 -7.70 1.90
C ASP A 120 11.38 -6.33 2.27
N GLN A 121 11.80 -5.53 1.27
CA GLN A 121 12.32 -4.19 1.51
C GLN A 121 11.40 -3.14 0.87
N THR A 122 11.06 -2.10 1.63
CA THR A 122 10.25 -0.98 1.12
C THR A 122 10.93 -0.25 -0.03
N GLY A 123 10.12 0.25 -0.95
CA GLY A 123 10.58 1.02 -2.10
C GLY A 123 9.85 0.67 -3.39
N LEU A 124 10.30 1.28 -4.47
CA LEU A 124 9.80 1.01 -5.81
C LEU A 124 10.65 -0.06 -6.49
N VAL A 125 10.00 -1.09 -6.99
CA VAL A 125 10.58 -2.13 -7.85
C VAL A 125 10.06 -1.95 -9.27
N VAL A 126 10.97 -1.80 -10.22
CA VAL A 126 10.67 -1.81 -11.65
C VAL A 126 10.97 -3.21 -12.18
N LEU A 127 9.95 -3.85 -12.74
CA LEU A 127 10.06 -5.14 -13.40
C LEU A 127 10.30 -4.94 -14.90
N GLY A 128 11.16 -5.74 -15.47
CA GLY A 128 11.40 -5.82 -16.91
C GLY A 128 11.40 -7.27 -17.39
N CYS A 129 11.29 -7.46 -18.71
CA CYS A 129 11.43 -8.75 -19.37
C CYS A 129 12.65 -8.76 -20.27
N ASN A 130 13.51 -9.81 -20.18
CA ASN A 130 14.70 -9.93 -21.03
C ASN A 130 14.42 -10.18 -22.52
N ILE A 131 13.16 -10.48 -22.88
CA ILE A 131 12.78 -10.88 -24.26
C ILE A 131 11.99 -9.77 -24.95
N HIS A 132 11.26 -8.95 -24.21
CA HIS A 132 10.41 -7.89 -24.74
C HIS A 132 10.66 -6.60 -23.96
N ASP A 133 11.39 -5.66 -24.55
CA ASP A 133 11.77 -4.38 -23.90
C ASP A 133 10.58 -3.53 -23.47
N SER A 134 9.42 -3.68 -24.11
CA SER A 134 8.19 -2.98 -23.77
C SER A 134 7.48 -3.52 -22.50
N MET A 135 7.83 -4.73 -22.05
CA MET A 135 7.27 -5.31 -20.83
C MET A 135 7.89 -4.68 -19.59
N VAL A 136 7.20 -3.69 -19.04
CA VAL A 136 7.60 -3.00 -17.81
C VAL A 136 6.42 -2.99 -16.85
N ALA A 137 6.69 -3.14 -15.54
CA ALA A 137 5.69 -2.93 -14.49
C ALA A 137 6.34 -2.33 -13.25
N TRP A 138 5.52 -1.77 -12.36
CA TRP A 138 5.95 -1.14 -11.13
C TRP A 138 5.30 -1.81 -9.92
N VAL A 139 6.11 -2.14 -8.92
CA VAL A 139 5.64 -2.69 -7.65
C VAL A 139 6.09 -1.79 -6.52
N PHE A 140 5.15 -1.14 -5.85
CA PHE A 140 5.42 -0.39 -4.63
C PHE A 140 5.40 -1.34 -3.44
N ILE A 141 6.46 -1.33 -2.65
CA ILE A 141 6.57 -2.10 -1.40
C ILE A 141 6.49 -1.10 -0.25
N VAL A 142 5.48 -1.23 0.60
CA VAL A 142 5.20 -0.29 1.70
C VAL A 142 5.19 -1.01 3.05
N ASP A 143 5.50 -0.29 4.14
CA ASP A 143 5.47 -0.83 5.51
C ASP A 143 4.12 -0.65 6.21
N THR A 144 3.11 -0.21 5.48
CA THR A 144 1.81 0.12 6.03
C THR A 144 0.72 -0.76 5.40
N PRO A 145 -0.33 -1.15 6.12
CA PRO A 145 -1.48 -1.83 5.54
C PRO A 145 -2.47 -0.88 4.86
N TRP A 146 -2.29 0.44 5.04
CA TRP A 146 -3.19 1.46 4.49
C TRP A 146 -2.68 1.94 3.16
N PHE A 147 -3.08 1.24 2.12
CA PHE A 147 -2.73 1.59 0.75
C PHE A 147 -3.86 1.25 -0.21
N ALA A 148 -3.88 1.93 -1.34
CA ALA A 148 -4.82 1.69 -2.41
C ALA A 148 -4.20 2.04 -3.77
N LYS A 149 -4.83 1.55 -4.82
CA LYS A 149 -4.58 1.95 -6.21
C LYS A 149 -5.83 2.65 -6.73
N SER A 150 -5.65 3.75 -7.44
CA SER A 150 -6.78 4.48 -8.03
C SER A 150 -7.41 3.71 -9.18
N GLY A 151 -8.74 3.79 -9.25
CA GLY A 151 -9.52 3.29 -10.37
C GLY A 151 -9.45 4.18 -11.61
N ALA A 152 -10.22 3.87 -12.63
CA ALA A 152 -10.32 4.65 -13.86
C ALA A 152 -10.84 6.09 -13.64
N ASP A 153 -11.53 6.32 -12.54
CA ASP A 153 -12.04 7.62 -12.07
C ASP A 153 -10.99 8.44 -11.30
N GLY A 154 -9.80 7.86 -11.07
CA GLY A 154 -8.73 8.46 -10.28
C GLY A 154 -8.95 8.37 -8.77
N ILE A 155 -9.90 7.55 -8.30
CA ILE A 155 -10.24 7.44 -6.89
C ILE A 155 -9.53 6.23 -6.25
N GLY A 156 -8.86 6.46 -5.12
CA GLY A 156 -8.29 5.43 -4.24
C GLY A 156 -8.77 5.64 -2.81
N THR A 157 -9.18 4.58 -2.12
CA THR A 157 -9.65 4.65 -0.74
C THR A 157 -8.75 3.87 0.21
N LEU A 158 -8.17 4.57 1.17
CA LEU A 158 -7.45 4.00 2.30
C LEU A 158 -8.47 3.61 3.36
N GLN A 159 -8.60 2.31 3.63
CA GLN A 159 -9.64 1.79 4.50
C GLN A 159 -9.17 1.69 5.96
N GLY A 160 -10.03 2.11 6.88
CA GLY A 160 -9.88 1.82 8.29
C GLY A 160 -8.66 2.46 8.95
N LEU A 161 -8.31 3.71 8.61
CA LEU A 161 -7.23 4.44 9.27
C LEU A 161 -7.66 4.80 10.70
N PRO A 162 -6.89 4.42 11.73
CA PRO A 162 -7.08 4.92 13.07
C PRO A 162 -6.91 6.44 13.15
N SER A 163 -7.50 7.06 14.18
CA SER A 163 -7.25 8.48 14.44
C SER A 163 -5.76 8.75 14.66
N GLY A 164 -5.22 9.80 14.03
CA GLY A 164 -3.80 10.15 14.11
C GLY A 164 -3.34 11.08 12.99
N GLU A 165 -2.05 11.38 13.02
CA GLU A 165 -1.36 12.15 12.00
C GLU A 165 -0.71 11.19 10.99
N TYR A 166 -0.92 11.43 9.72
CA TYR A 166 -0.42 10.60 8.63
C TYR A 166 0.30 11.41 7.57
N LYS A 167 1.36 10.84 7.05
CA LYS A 167 1.97 11.23 5.79
C LYS A 167 1.36 10.37 4.69
N ILE A 168 0.57 10.97 3.80
CA ILE A 168 0.00 10.32 2.63
C ILE A 168 0.94 10.54 1.45
N THR A 169 1.37 9.45 0.82
CA THR A 169 2.15 9.53 -0.42
C THR A 169 1.30 9.06 -1.59
N ALA A 170 1.27 9.84 -2.66
CA ALA A 170 0.67 9.48 -3.94
C ALA A 170 1.75 9.42 -5.04
N ALA A 171 1.73 8.37 -5.86
CA ALA A 171 2.68 8.19 -6.96
C ALA A 171 2.01 7.61 -8.20
N ALA A 172 2.41 8.10 -9.38
CA ALA A 172 1.94 7.63 -10.68
C ALA A 172 3.15 7.33 -11.59
N PRO A 173 3.83 6.20 -11.40
CA PRO A 173 5.09 5.91 -12.07
C PRO A 173 4.94 5.79 -13.59
N ALA A 174 3.82 5.27 -14.08
CA ALA A 174 3.53 5.16 -15.51
C ALA A 174 3.48 6.52 -16.22
N LEU A 175 3.20 7.60 -15.50
CA LEU A 175 3.19 8.97 -16.04
C LEU A 175 4.51 9.70 -15.83
N ASN A 176 5.49 9.05 -15.20
CA ASN A 176 6.79 9.66 -14.86
C ASN A 176 6.64 10.98 -14.06
N LEU A 177 5.62 11.06 -13.22
CA LEU A 177 5.36 12.20 -12.33
C LEU A 177 6.06 12.00 -10.99
N PRO A 178 6.62 13.06 -10.38
CA PRO A 178 7.18 12.95 -9.04
C PRO A 178 6.09 12.60 -8.02
N PRO A 179 6.41 11.80 -7.01
CA PRO A 179 5.47 11.53 -5.92
C PRO A 179 5.04 12.81 -5.22
N GLN A 180 3.77 12.87 -4.80
CA GLN A 180 3.21 13.95 -4.01
C GLN A 180 3.01 13.47 -2.57
N VAL A 181 3.22 14.38 -1.62
CA VAL A 181 3.06 14.11 -0.19
C VAL A 181 2.06 15.09 0.40
N LEU A 182 1.09 14.55 1.15
CA LEU A 182 0.09 15.30 1.90
C LEU A 182 0.18 14.87 3.38
N ASN A 183 0.26 15.83 4.30
CA ASN A 183 0.07 15.54 5.71
C ASN A 183 -1.43 15.63 6.03
N LEU A 184 -1.97 14.61 6.69
CA LEU A 184 -3.39 14.49 6.98
C LEU A 184 -3.61 14.11 8.43
N HIS A 185 -4.47 14.88 9.10
CA HIS A 185 -5.01 14.52 10.41
C HIS A 185 -6.30 13.73 10.24
N VAL A 186 -6.34 12.50 10.77
CA VAL A 186 -7.54 11.65 10.81
C VAL A 186 -8.12 11.71 12.22
N ASP A 187 -9.31 12.28 12.38
CA ASP A 187 -9.96 12.42 13.68
C ASP A 187 -10.87 11.22 14.06
N GLY A 188 -11.18 10.37 13.08
CA GLY A 188 -12.00 9.18 13.29
C GLY A 188 -13.52 9.47 13.36
N SER A 189 -13.96 10.70 13.14
CA SER A 189 -15.36 11.07 13.33
C SER A 189 -16.26 10.77 12.12
N ALA A 190 -15.72 10.84 10.89
CA ALA A 190 -16.44 10.63 9.64
C ALA A 190 -15.49 10.27 8.50
N PRO A 191 -15.96 9.62 7.41
CA PRO A 191 -15.19 9.43 6.19
C PRO A 191 -14.63 10.75 5.66
N MET A 192 -13.36 10.72 5.23
CA MET A 192 -12.64 11.89 4.74
C MET A 192 -12.46 11.83 3.23
N HIS A 193 -12.49 13.01 2.58
CA HIS A 193 -12.22 13.16 1.16
C HIS A 193 -11.16 14.24 0.95
N SER A 194 -10.19 13.96 0.07
CA SER A 194 -9.17 14.93 -0.32
C SER A 194 -8.79 14.75 -1.78
N THR A 195 -8.31 15.82 -2.42
CA THR A 195 -7.81 15.77 -3.79
C THR A 195 -6.30 16.00 -3.79
N ILE A 196 -5.57 15.16 -4.51
CA ILE A 196 -4.13 15.31 -4.74
C ILE A 196 -3.92 15.62 -6.22
N SER A 197 -3.40 16.83 -6.50
CA SER A 197 -3.00 17.23 -7.84
C SER A 197 -1.56 16.81 -8.12
N MET A 198 -1.36 15.98 -9.13
CA MET A 198 -0.05 15.47 -9.53
C MET A 198 0.41 16.17 -10.80
N GLY A 199 1.67 16.60 -10.84
CA GLY A 199 2.22 17.27 -12.03
C GLY A 199 1.79 18.72 -12.21
N ALA A 200 1.21 19.38 -11.21
CA ALA A 200 1.14 20.84 -11.17
C ALA A 200 2.57 21.34 -11.01
N GLY A 201 3.10 21.97 -12.07
CA GLY A 201 4.47 22.48 -12.09
C GLY A 201 4.76 23.40 -10.91
N GLN A 202 5.97 23.24 -10.38
CA GLN A 202 6.62 24.28 -9.60
C GLN A 202 7.01 25.42 -10.51
#